data_5763f70dfccd66731a1feeaca08bc8b6
#
_entry.id   5763f70dfccd66731a1feeaca08bc8b6
#
_cell.length_a   1.000
_cell.length_b   1.000
_cell.length_c   1.000
_cell.angle_alpha   90.00
_cell.angle_beta   90.00
_cell.angle_gamma   90.00
#
_symmetry.space_group_name_H-M   'P 1'
#
loop_
_entity.id
_entity.type
_entity.pdbx_description
1 polymer ?
#
loop_
_entity_poly.entity_id
_entity_poly.type
_entity_poly.pdbx_seq_one_letter_code
_entity_poly.pdbx_strand_id
1 'polypeptide(L)'
;MTTWFNPSIQMQFRVIDGLSVRFAQSGDRGDHALLLSPWPESLLAFEPMWARLAEHTHLVAVDLPGFGHSQRRDALMSPRAMGEFVIQVADAFGLESPHIVAPDVGTAAALFAAASHPGRLRSLVVGSGGTAVPLQLGSLLRDWVENPDLDSFRRADPRRIVASSLTGIERYELPDSVREDYLSSYEGDRFVESMRYVRTYPAELPILRDLLPQVQTPVQIIAGRQDRAVPPVNGEFLHQRLPHSKLDIIDAGHFTWEDGADDYASLVMTWWSGAYAAIAAAAPL
;
A
#
# COMPACT_ATOMS: atom_id res chain seq x y z
N MET A 1 -8.82 1.03 34.42
CA MET A 1 -8.86 -0.35 33.91
C MET A 1 -8.23 -0.31 32.57
N THR A 2 -7.02 -0.81 32.42
CA THR A 2 -6.31 -0.87 31.15
C THR A 2 -6.96 -1.97 30.32
N THR A 3 -7.79 -1.60 29.36
CA THR A 3 -8.30 -2.55 28.37
C THR A 3 -7.12 -2.99 27.53
N TRP A 4 -6.67 -4.23 27.74
CA TRP A 4 -5.71 -4.87 26.84
C TRP A 4 -6.39 -5.03 25.49
N PHE A 5 -6.06 -4.16 24.56
CA PHE A 5 -6.48 -4.30 23.17
C PHE A 5 -5.77 -5.54 22.63
N ASN A 6 -6.54 -6.58 22.36
CA ASN A 6 -6.04 -7.75 21.64
C ASN A 6 -6.22 -7.41 20.15
N PRO A 7 -5.16 -7.07 19.40
CA PRO A 7 -5.32 -6.72 18.00
C PRO A 7 -6.02 -7.87 17.30
N SER A 8 -7.03 -7.56 16.50
CA SER A 8 -7.75 -8.55 15.68
C SER A 8 -6.82 -9.24 14.68
N ILE A 9 -5.64 -8.67 14.45
CA ILE A 9 -4.59 -9.12 13.55
C ILE A 9 -3.49 -9.84 14.32
N GLN A 10 -3.32 -11.15 14.07
CA GLN A 10 -2.22 -11.94 14.63
C GLN A 10 -1.05 -11.99 13.66
N MET A 11 0.05 -11.35 14.03
CA MET A 11 1.25 -11.26 13.21
C MET A 11 2.14 -12.49 13.35
N GLN A 12 2.66 -12.95 12.22
CA GLN A 12 3.57 -14.07 12.10
C GLN A 12 4.71 -13.71 11.13
N PHE A 13 5.69 -14.60 11.02
CA PHE A 13 6.78 -14.46 10.04
C PHE A 13 6.86 -15.69 9.15
N ARG A 14 7.13 -15.46 7.87
CA ARG A 14 7.37 -16.51 6.88
C ARG A 14 8.61 -16.17 6.06
N VAL A 15 9.41 -17.18 5.75
CA VAL A 15 10.53 -17.01 4.81
C VAL A 15 10.01 -17.12 3.38
N ILE A 16 10.17 -16.03 2.60
CA ILE A 16 9.80 -15.95 1.18
C ILE A 16 11.04 -15.49 0.42
N ASP A 17 11.48 -16.27 -0.55
CA ASP A 17 12.73 -16.03 -1.29
C ASP A 17 13.93 -15.69 -0.37
N GLY A 18 14.06 -16.43 0.75
CA GLY A 18 15.13 -16.23 1.72
C GLY A 18 15.00 -14.99 2.61
N LEU A 19 13.92 -14.23 2.54
CA LEU A 19 13.63 -13.08 3.39
C LEU A 19 12.59 -13.42 4.47
N SER A 20 12.83 -12.98 5.69
CA SER A 20 11.83 -13.01 6.77
C SER A 20 10.79 -11.92 6.52
N VAL A 21 9.59 -12.30 6.11
CA VAL A 21 8.45 -11.40 5.82
C VAL A 21 7.43 -11.51 6.94
N ARG A 22 7.08 -10.38 7.56
CA ARG A 22 5.98 -10.32 8.53
C ARG A 22 4.65 -10.33 7.80
N PHE A 23 3.72 -11.14 8.28
CA PHE A 23 2.40 -11.26 7.72
C PHE A 23 1.34 -11.50 8.78
N ALA A 24 0.09 -11.31 8.40
CA ALA A 24 -1.09 -11.80 9.09
C ALA A 24 -2.05 -12.41 8.09
N GLN A 25 -2.87 -13.36 8.53
CA GLN A 25 -3.91 -13.93 7.69
C GLN A 25 -5.20 -14.12 8.48
N SER A 26 -6.34 -14.00 7.79
CA SER A 26 -7.65 -14.36 8.31
C SER A 26 -7.96 -15.85 8.06
N GLY A 27 -9.19 -16.29 8.39
CA GLY A 27 -9.67 -17.62 8.01
C GLY A 27 -9.72 -17.81 6.49
N ASP A 28 -9.91 -19.06 6.05
CA ASP A 28 -9.75 -19.55 4.68
C ASP A 28 -11.06 -19.57 3.87
N ARG A 29 -11.91 -18.56 4.01
CA ARG A 29 -13.22 -18.49 3.35
C ARG A 29 -13.22 -17.52 2.17
N GLY A 30 -13.94 -17.91 1.12
CA GLY A 30 -14.23 -17.06 -0.03
C GLY A 30 -13.06 -16.84 -0.98
N ASP A 31 -13.09 -15.69 -1.64
CA ASP A 31 -12.02 -15.24 -2.51
C ASP A 31 -10.79 -14.84 -1.69
N HIS A 32 -9.65 -14.70 -2.36
CA HIS A 32 -8.38 -14.35 -1.72
C HIS A 32 -8.03 -12.88 -1.97
N ALA A 33 -7.53 -12.21 -0.93
CA ALA A 33 -6.98 -10.87 -1.05
C ALA A 33 -5.61 -10.77 -0.38
N LEU A 34 -4.66 -10.10 -1.05
CA LEU A 34 -3.35 -9.75 -0.53
C LEU A 34 -3.30 -8.25 -0.28
N LEU A 35 -3.01 -7.86 0.97
CA LEU A 35 -2.93 -6.49 1.43
C LEU A 35 -1.46 -6.12 1.65
N LEU A 36 -1.01 -5.03 1.05
CA LEU A 36 0.37 -4.55 1.11
C LEU A 36 0.45 -3.35 2.05
N SER A 37 1.31 -3.44 3.06
CA SER A 37 1.45 -2.38 4.08
C SER A 37 1.81 -1.02 3.47
N PRO A 38 1.20 0.08 3.96
CA PRO A 38 1.63 1.43 3.62
C PRO A 38 2.89 1.85 4.39
N TRP A 39 3.44 3.03 4.09
CA TRP A 39 4.63 3.62 4.70
C TRP A 39 4.35 5.02 5.24
N PRO A 40 4.85 5.40 6.43
CA PRO A 40 5.75 4.67 7.35
C PRO A 40 4.98 3.87 8.43
N GLU A 41 4.07 3.07 8.06
CA GLU A 41 3.24 2.22 8.91
C GLU A 41 3.66 0.74 8.80
N SER A 42 2.74 -0.15 9.10
CA SER A 42 2.88 -1.60 8.95
C SER A 42 1.56 -2.22 8.49
N LEU A 43 1.50 -3.54 8.40
CA LEU A 43 0.26 -4.27 8.07
C LEU A 43 -0.88 -4.01 9.09
N LEU A 44 -0.58 -3.46 10.27
CA LEU A 44 -1.59 -3.05 11.25
C LEU A 44 -2.44 -1.86 10.79
N ALA A 45 -2.04 -1.14 9.73
CA ALA A 45 -2.84 -0.11 9.08
C ALA A 45 -4.21 -0.61 8.59
N PHE A 46 -4.35 -1.92 8.38
CA PHE A 46 -5.61 -2.54 8.00
C PHE A 46 -6.48 -2.96 9.19
N GLU A 47 -6.03 -2.75 10.44
CA GLU A 47 -6.75 -3.15 11.64
C GLU A 47 -8.20 -2.59 11.69
N PRO A 48 -8.45 -1.31 11.39
CA PRO A 48 -9.79 -0.74 11.46
C PRO A 48 -10.83 -1.43 10.57
N MET A 49 -10.37 -2.03 9.47
CA MET A 49 -11.25 -2.68 8.49
C MET A 49 -11.11 -4.21 8.44
N TRP A 50 -10.13 -4.78 9.16
CA TRP A 50 -9.74 -6.18 9.06
C TRP A 50 -10.90 -7.16 9.25
N ALA A 51 -11.62 -7.04 10.37
CA ALA A 51 -12.72 -7.95 10.68
C ALA A 51 -13.80 -7.93 9.61
N ARG A 52 -14.14 -6.73 9.12
CA ARG A 52 -15.15 -6.52 8.09
C ARG A 52 -14.74 -7.11 6.73
N LEU A 53 -13.48 -6.91 6.33
CA LEU A 53 -12.96 -7.48 5.07
C LEU A 53 -12.83 -9.00 5.15
N ALA A 54 -12.47 -9.54 6.33
CA ALA A 54 -12.29 -10.97 6.57
C ALA A 54 -13.62 -11.76 6.65
N GLU A 55 -14.78 -11.09 6.70
CA GLU A 55 -16.07 -11.77 6.84
C GLU A 55 -16.38 -12.70 5.67
N HIS A 56 -15.96 -12.31 4.46
CA HIS A 56 -16.25 -13.05 3.23
C HIS A 56 -15.03 -13.35 2.36
N THR A 57 -13.83 -12.93 2.79
CA THR A 57 -12.59 -13.01 2.00
C THR A 57 -11.45 -13.54 2.85
N HIS A 58 -10.68 -14.48 2.33
CA HIS A 58 -9.41 -14.87 2.94
C HIS A 58 -8.38 -13.76 2.73
N LEU A 59 -7.99 -13.10 3.80
CA LEU A 59 -7.01 -12.02 3.78
C LEU A 59 -5.61 -12.54 4.11
N VAL A 60 -4.63 -12.10 3.35
CA VAL A 60 -3.21 -12.14 3.72
C VAL A 60 -2.70 -10.70 3.68
N ALA A 61 -2.25 -10.16 4.79
CA ALA A 61 -1.58 -8.86 4.84
C ALA A 61 -0.09 -9.07 5.09
N VAL A 62 0.76 -8.29 4.41
CA VAL A 62 2.22 -8.38 4.56
C VAL A 62 2.84 -7.01 4.77
N ASP A 63 3.87 -6.95 5.59
CA ASP A 63 4.83 -5.87 5.51
C ASP A 63 5.74 -6.15 4.29
N LEU A 64 5.80 -5.21 3.37
CA LEU A 64 6.69 -5.32 2.21
C LEU A 64 8.17 -5.36 2.66
N PRO A 65 9.07 -6.02 1.93
CA PRO A 65 10.51 -6.02 2.24
C PRO A 65 11.09 -4.62 2.45
N GLY A 66 11.70 -4.40 3.62
CA GLY A 66 12.25 -3.11 4.01
C GLY A 66 11.27 -2.15 4.67
N PHE A 67 9.98 -2.51 4.73
CA PHE A 67 8.92 -1.78 5.43
C PHE A 67 8.42 -2.58 6.63
N GLY A 68 7.73 -1.92 7.55
CA GLY A 68 7.25 -2.56 8.77
C GLY A 68 8.36 -3.33 9.48
N HIS A 69 8.08 -4.55 9.89
CA HIS A 69 9.06 -5.44 10.52
C HIS A 69 9.64 -6.51 9.56
N SER A 70 9.34 -6.44 8.26
CA SER A 70 9.93 -7.36 7.29
C SER A 70 11.41 -7.07 7.03
N GLN A 71 12.16 -8.13 6.72
CA GLN A 71 13.56 -8.01 6.38
C GLN A 71 13.74 -7.26 5.06
N ARG A 72 14.77 -6.42 4.98
CA ARG A 72 15.12 -5.66 3.77
C ARG A 72 16.07 -6.45 2.87
N ARG A 73 15.89 -6.24 1.57
CA ARG A 73 16.87 -6.58 0.53
C ARG A 73 16.99 -5.39 -0.42
N ASP A 74 18.17 -4.86 -0.59
CA ASP A 74 18.42 -3.65 -1.39
C ASP A 74 17.90 -3.76 -2.83
N ALA A 75 18.02 -4.94 -3.44
CA ALA A 75 17.54 -5.20 -4.80
C ALA A 75 16.01 -5.08 -4.96
N LEU A 76 15.24 -5.10 -3.85
CA LEU A 76 13.79 -4.94 -3.86
C LEU A 76 13.33 -3.51 -3.55
N MET A 77 14.27 -2.59 -3.27
CA MET A 77 13.92 -1.22 -2.87
C MET A 77 13.61 -0.34 -4.10
N SER A 78 12.68 -0.81 -4.94
CA SER A 78 12.06 -0.03 -6.02
C SER A 78 10.68 -0.59 -6.36
N PRO A 79 9.74 0.23 -6.87
CA PRO A 79 8.38 -0.23 -7.22
C PRO A 79 8.36 -1.42 -8.17
N ARG A 80 9.21 -1.41 -9.19
CA ARG A 80 9.27 -2.47 -10.18
C ARG A 80 9.75 -3.80 -9.60
N ALA A 81 10.87 -3.77 -8.86
CA ALA A 81 11.39 -4.97 -8.22
C ALA A 81 10.44 -5.49 -7.12
N MET A 82 9.79 -4.57 -6.39
CA MET A 82 8.78 -4.93 -5.41
C MET A 82 7.55 -5.58 -6.07
N GLY A 83 7.14 -5.14 -7.26
CA GLY A 83 6.05 -5.76 -8.02
C GLY A 83 6.31 -7.24 -8.32
N GLU A 84 7.52 -7.59 -8.71
CA GLU A 84 7.93 -9.01 -8.91
C GLU A 84 7.86 -9.79 -7.59
N PHE A 85 8.27 -9.18 -6.47
CA PHE A 85 8.19 -9.82 -5.16
C PHE A 85 6.74 -10.00 -4.66
N VAL A 86 5.82 -9.11 -5.00
CA VAL A 86 4.38 -9.26 -4.70
C VAL A 86 3.81 -10.54 -5.32
N ILE A 87 4.24 -10.89 -6.52
CA ILE A 87 3.85 -12.17 -7.16
C ILE A 87 4.42 -13.36 -6.39
N GLN A 88 5.68 -13.29 -5.95
CA GLN A 88 6.29 -14.34 -5.13
C GLN A 88 5.56 -14.50 -3.77
N VAL A 89 5.12 -13.41 -3.16
CA VAL A 89 4.27 -13.45 -1.96
C VAL A 89 2.97 -14.19 -2.26
N ALA A 90 2.26 -13.83 -3.34
CA ALA A 90 1.03 -14.50 -3.72
C ALA A 90 1.25 -16.01 -3.92
N ASP A 91 2.34 -16.41 -4.58
CA ASP A 91 2.70 -17.83 -4.79
C ASP A 91 3.02 -18.54 -3.46
N ALA A 92 3.77 -17.89 -2.56
CA ALA A 92 4.14 -18.47 -1.26
C ALA A 92 2.94 -18.74 -0.35
N PHE A 93 1.83 -18.00 -0.55
CA PHE A 93 0.56 -18.22 0.16
C PHE A 93 -0.47 -19.03 -0.66
N GLY A 94 -0.12 -19.51 -1.85
CA GLY A 94 -1.03 -20.28 -2.72
C GLY A 94 -2.20 -19.46 -3.27
N LEU A 95 -2.03 -18.14 -3.41
CA LEU A 95 -3.07 -17.25 -3.92
C LEU A 95 -3.01 -17.22 -5.46
N GLU A 96 -3.81 -18.04 -6.13
CA GLU A 96 -3.74 -18.19 -7.60
C GLU A 96 -4.13 -16.92 -8.36
N SER A 97 -5.17 -16.22 -7.94
CA SER A 97 -5.64 -14.98 -8.55
C SER A 97 -6.26 -14.07 -7.47
N PRO A 98 -5.43 -13.48 -6.60
CA PRO A 98 -5.94 -12.65 -5.50
C PRO A 98 -6.43 -11.28 -5.99
N HIS A 99 -7.34 -10.69 -5.22
CA HIS A 99 -7.48 -9.24 -5.16
C HIS A 99 -6.26 -8.66 -4.45
N ILE A 100 -5.80 -7.49 -4.87
CA ILE A 100 -4.73 -6.75 -4.17
C ILE A 100 -5.30 -5.47 -3.59
N VAL A 101 -4.98 -5.19 -2.33
CA VAL A 101 -5.17 -3.87 -1.70
C VAL A 101 -3.80 -3.30 -1.41
N ALA A 102 -3.44 -2.25 -2.09
CA ALA A 102 -2.07 -1.71 -2.10
C ALA A 102 -2.09 -0.16 -2.05
N PRO A 103 -2.41 0.43 -0.91
CA PRO A 103 -2.31 1.88 -0.74
C PRO A 103 -0.85 2.34 -0.72
N ASP A 104 -0.64 3.64 -0.84
CA ASP A 104 0.62 4.35 -0.65
C ASP A 104 1.78 3.73 -1.47
N VAL A 105 2.89 3.32 -0.84
CA VAL A 105 4.05 2.70 -1.53
C VAL A 105 3.68 1.42 -2.27
N GLY A 106 2.63 0.72 -1.84
CA GLY A 106 2.10 -0.47 -2.50
C GLY A 106 1.51 -0.19 -3.87
N THR A 107 1.00 1.02 -4.12
CA THR A 107 0.31 1.41 -5.37
C THR A 107 1.15 1.14 -6.61
N ALA A 108 2.34 1.69 -6.68
CA ALA A 108 3.21 1.52 -7.85
C ALA A 108 3.69 0.06 -8.00
N ALA A 109 3.99 -0.62 -6.90
CA ALA A 109 4.38 -2.03 -6.92
C ALA A 109 3.27 -2.93 -7.48
N ALA A 110 2.02 -2.77 -7.02
CA ALA A 110 0.88 -3.53 -7.51
C ALA A 110 0.61 -3.28 -9.01
N LEU A 111 0.76 -2.04 -9.47
CA LEU A 111 0.61 -1.69 -10.89
C LEU A 111 1.71 -2.29 -11.76
N PHE A 112 2.97 -2.30 -11.30
CA PHE A 112 4.05 -3.02 -12.00
C PHE A 112 3.79 -4.52 -12.04
N ALA A 113 3.34 -5.13 -10.91
CA ALA A 113 2.97 -6.55 -10.89
C ALA A 113 1.88 -6.87 -11.90
N ALA A 114 0.83 -6.06 -12.00
CA ALA A 114 -0.27 -6.26 -12.94
C ALA A 114 0.19 -6.09 -14.41
N ALA A 115 1.09 -5.15 -14.68
CA ALA A 115 1.64 -4.93 -16.01
C ALA A 115 2.57 -6.06 -16.46
N SER A 116 3.42 -6.56 -15.55
CA SER A 116 4.39 -7.64 -15.85
C SER A 116 3.76 -9.04 -15.90
N HIS A 117 2.64 -9.24 -15.17
CA HIS A 117 1.98 -10.55 -15.03
C HIS A 117 0.48 -10.48 -15.40
N PRO A 118 0.13 -10.27 -16.68
CA PRO A 118 -1.27 -10.19 -17.11
C PRO A 118 -2.08 -11.41 -16.71
N GLY A 119 -3.27 -11.19 -16.11
CA GLY A 119 -4.17 -12.25 -15.67
C GLY A 119 -3.81 -12.93 -14.36
N ARG A 120 -2.68 -12.61 -13.74
CA ARG A 120 -2.24 -13.20 -12.46
C ARG A 120 -3.00 -12.62 -11.25
N LEU A 121 -3.47 -11.39 -11.36
CA LEU A 121 -4.20 -10.67 -10.32
C LEU A 121 -5.65 -10.46 -10.75
N ARG A 122 -6.61 -10.70 -9.85
CA ARG A 122 -8.04 -10.57 -10.13
C ARG A 122 -8.47 -9.12 -10.27
N SER A 123 -8.08 -8.28 -9.35
CA SER A 123 -8.29 -6.84 -9.38
C SER A 123 -7.36 -6.13 -8.41
N LEU A 124 -7.20 -4.84 -8.57
CA LEU A 124 -6.44 -3.98 -7.68
C LEU A 124 -7.35 -2.96 -6.99
N VAL A 125 -7.03 -2.64 -5.75
CA VAL A 125 -7.44 -1.43 -5.04
C VAL A 125 -6.16 -0.69 -4.66
N VAL A 126 -5.94 0.49 -5.21
CA VAL A 126 -4.73 1.31 -5.05
C VAL A 126 -5.11 2.75 -4.73
N GLY A 127 -4.15 3.58 -4.37
CA GLY A 127 -4.36 5.01 -4.15
C GLY A 127 -3.45 5.59 -3.09
N SER A 128 -3.52 6.90 -2.90
CA SER A 128 -2.64 7.67 -2.01
C SER A 128 -1.14 7.37 -2.21
N GLY A 129 -0.75 6.86 -3.38
CA GLY A 129 0.63 6.59 -3.78
C GLY A 129 1.11 7.55 -4.86
N GLY A 130 2.38 7.95 -4.79
CA GLY A 130 3.00 8.81 -5.80
C GLY A 130 3.09 8.09 -7.14
N THR A 131 2.39 8.59 -8.16
CA THR A 131 2.31 7.94 -9.48
C THR A 131 2.36 8.91 -10.65
N ALA A 132 2.05 10.18 -10.43
CA ALA A 132 1.99 11.18 -11.50
C ALA A 132 3.38 11.52 -12.06
N VAL A 133 3.42 11.74 -13.38
CA VAL A 133 4.59 12.23 -14.10
C VAL A 133 4.19 13.49 -14.88
N PRO A 134 4.79 14.66 -14.57
CA PRO A 134 5.82 14.92 -13.55
C PRO A 134 5.33 14.65 -12.12
N LEU A 135 6.28 14.37 -11.22
CA LEU A 135 6.01 13.96 -9.85
C LEU A 135 5.19 15.04 -9.09
N GLN A 136 4.08 14.62 -8.47
CA GLN A 136 3.15 15.45 -7.73
C GLN A 136 3.07 14.97 -6.28
N LEU A 137 3.90 15.54 -5.40
CA LEU A 137 3.99 15.20 -3.99
C LEU A 137 3.96 16.45 -3.13
N GLY A 138 3.47 16.32 -1.90
CA GLY A 138 3.61 17.35 -0.87
C GLY A 138 5.07 17.62 -0.53
N SER A 139 5.35 18.79 0.06
CA SER A 139 6.72 19.29 0.25
C SER A 139 7.60 18.34 1.05
N LEU A 140 7.09 17.74 2.13
CA LEU A 140 7.85 16.81 2.98
C LEU A 140 8.25 15.54 2.23
N LEU A 141 7.29 14.88 1.59
CA LEU A 141 7.55 13.66 0.83
C LEU A 141 8.44 13.94 -0.39
N ARG A 142 8.26 15.09 -1.03
CA ARG A 142 9.14 15.54 -2.12
C ARG A 142 10.58 15.69 -1.64
N ASP A 143 10.80 16.30 -0.46
CA ASP A 143 12.14 16.41 0.13
C ASP A 143 12.76 15.02 0.37
N TRP A 144 12.00 14.06 0.86
CA TRP A 144 12.47 12.68 1.04
C TRP A 144 12.86 12.00 -0.28
N VAL A 145 12.18 12.31 -1.37
CA VAL A 145 12.48 11.77 -2.71
C VAL A 145 13.69 12.46 -3.34
N GLU A 146 13.76 13.78 -3.29
CA GLU A 146 14.66 14.59 -4.11
C GLU A 146 15.93 15.08 -3.38
N ASN A 147 15.91 15.19 -2.04
CA ASN A 147 17.05 15.69 -1.27
C ASN A 147 18.26 14.73 -1.38
N PRO A 148 19.40 15.18 -1.88
CA PRO A 148 20.58 14.32 -2.04
C PRO A 148 21.25 13.93 -0.71
N ASP A 149 21.05 14.74 0.37
CA ASP A 149 21.67 14.52 1.68
C ASP A 149 20.84 13.55 2.54
N LEU A 150 21.11 12.24 2.40
CA LEU A 150 20.55 11.22 3.29
C LEU A 150 21.14 11.25 4.71
N ASP A 151 22.30 11.84 4.91
CA ASP A 151 22.94 11.86 6.22
C ASP A 151 22.22 12.81 7.18
N SER A 152 21.55 13.84 6.67
CA SER A 152 20.65 14.67 7.49
C SER A 152 19.54 13.86 8.14
N PHE A 153 18.92 12.93 7.38
CA PHE A 153 17.88 12.04 7.88
C PHE A 153 18.44 10.97 8.83
N ARG A 154 19.65 10.46 8.60
CA ARG A 154 20.33 9.51 9.52
C ARG A 154 20.64 10.11 10.88
N ARG A 155 20.90 11.41 10.95
CA ARG A 155 21.14 12.12 12.22
C ARG A 155 19.88 12.44 13.00
N ALA A 156 18.72 12.41 12.34
CA ALA A 156 17.43 12.63 12.99
C ALA A 156 16.97 11.36 13.73
N ASP A 157 16.18 11.56 14.79
CA ASP A 157 15.54 10.45 15.48
C ASP A 157 14.42 9.87 14.60
N PRO A 158 14.55 8.62 14.11
CA PRO A 158 13.57 8.03 13.21
C PRO A 158 12.16 7.92 13.85
N ARG A 159 12.08 7.66 15.15
CA ARG A 159 10.80 7.64 15.86
C ARG A 159 10.07 8.99 15.80
N ARG A 160 10.82 10.11 15.87
CA ARG A 160 10.23 11.45 15.74
C ARG A 160 9.76 11.73 14.32
N ILE A 161 10.49 11.25 13.31
CA ILE A 161 10.08 11.41 11.90
C ILE A 161 8.77 10.66 11.66
N VAL A 162 8.71 9.38 12.06
CA VAL A 162 7.49 8.57 11.92
C VAL A 162 6.34 9.19 12.73
N ALA A 163 6.56 9.53 14.00
CA ALA A 163 5.52 10.16 14.84
C ALA A 163 4.99 11.47 14.21
N SER A 164 5.85 12.26 13.57
CA SER A 164 5.43 13.47 12.86
C SER A 164 4.57 13.13 11.63
N SER A 165 4.88 12.08 10.89
CA SER A 165 4.07 11.62 9.76
C SER A 165 2.68 11.16 10.20
N LEU A 166 2.61 10.41 11.32
CA LEU A 166 1.36 9.91 11.88
C LEU A 166 0.42 11.02 12.39
N THR A 167 0.89 12.27 12.53
CA THR A 167 0.00 13.41 12.82
C THR A 167 -0.97 13.72 11.68
N GLY A 168 -0.76 13.13 10.51
CA GLY A 168 -1.68 13.19 9.38
C GLY A 168 -2.90 12.27 9.51
N ILE A 169 -2.91 11.37 10.50
CA ILE A 169 -4.11 10.62 10.93
C ILE A 169 -4.90 11.56 11.83
N GLU A 170 -6.01 12.10 11.31
CA GLU A 170 -6.74 13.19 11.97
C GLU A 170 -8.04 12.73 12.64
N ARG A 171 -8.62 11.62 12.19
CA ARG A 171 -9.96 11.16 12.60
C ARG A 171 -9.94 9.81 13.30
N TYR A 172 -8.96 8.97 13.00
CA TYR A 172 -8.81 7.66 13.63
C TYR A 172 -8.02 7.77 14.92
N GLU A 173 -8.58 7.27 16.02
CA GLU A 173 -7.86 7.18 17.30
C GLU A 173 -6.92 5.97 17.26
N LEU A 174 -5.67 6.22 16.86
CA LEU A 174 -4.65 5.20 16.70
C LEU A 174 -4.32 4.55 18.07
N PRO A 175 -4.57 3.23 18.24
CA PRO A 175 -4.24 2.55 19.51
C PRO A 175 -2.75 2.64 19.84
N ASP A 176 -2.41 2.79 21.12
CA ASP A 176 -1.02 2.92 21.56
C ASP A 176 -0.13 1.75 21.08
N SER A 177 -0.67 0.52 21.08
CA SER A 177 0.06 -0.65 20.61
C SER A 177 0.34 -0.63 19.11
N VAL A 178 -0.59 -0.12 18.30
CA VAL A 178 -0.42 0.04 16.85
C VAL A 178 0.57 1.17 16.58
N ARG A 179 0.43 2.29 17.29
CA ARG A 179 1.39 3.40 17.21
C ARG A 179 2.81 2.95 17.55
N GLU A 180 2.98 2.17 18.60
CA GLU A 180 4.30 1.65 19.01
C GLU A 180 4.86 0.68 17.95
N ASP A 181 4.03 -0.15 17.33
CA ASP A 181 4.44 -1.01 16.21
C ASP A 181 4.99 -0.17 15.05
N TYR A 182 4.29 0.89 14.64
CA TYR A 182 4.77 1.78 13.57
C TYR A 182 6.11 2.45 13.93
N LEU A 183 6.21 2.99 15.14
CA LEU A 183 7.43 3.67 15.58
C LEU A 183 8.63 2.72 15.66
N SER A 184 8.44 1.50 16.19
CA SER A 184 9.51 0.50 16.32
C SER A 184 9.91 -0.13 14.99
N SER A 185 9.00 -0.15 14.01
CA SER A 185 9.26 -0.67 12.65
C SER A 185 10.41 0.05 11.96
N TYR A 186 10.67 1.30 12.31
CA TYR A 186 11.62 2.17 11.59
C TYR A 186 12.79 2.66 12.45
N GLU A 187 13.07 2.00 13.56
CA GLU A 187 14.21 2.32 14.44
C GLU A 187 15.57 2.11 13.76
N GLY A 188 16.57 2.77 14.28
CA GLY A 188 17.93 2.75 13.71
C GLY A 188 17.93 3.34 12.30
N ASP A 189 18.59 2.68 11.37
CA ASP A 189 18.69 3.12 9.97
C ASP A 189 17.47 2.72 9.11
N ARG A 190 16.50 1.98 9.67
CA ARG A 190 15.41 1.40 8.87
C ARG A 190 14.57 2.45 8.15
N PHE A 191 14.28 3.59 8.79
CA PHE A 191 13.54 4.66 8.14
C PHE A 191 14.28 5.19 6.91
N VAL A 192 15.54 5.57 7.07
CA VAL A 192 16.35 6.12 5.96
C VAL A 192 16.57 5.10 4.86
N GLU A 193 16.76 3.85 5.23
CA GLU A 193 16.90 2.78 4.25
C GLU A 193 15.59 2.48 3.50
N SER A 194 14.42 2.67 4.13
CA SER A 194 13.12 2.56 3.44
C SER A 194 12.89 3.70 2.42
N MET A 195 13.44 4.90 2.67
CA MET A 195 13.37 6.02 1.72
C MET A 195 13.97 5.68 0.35
N ARG A 196 14.92 4.73 0.27
CA ARG A 196 15.51 4.28 -1.01
C ARG A 196 14.45 3.90 -2.03
N TYR A 197 13.34 3.34 -1.57
CA TYR A 197 12.23 2.95 -2.44
C TYR A 197 11.62 4.16 -3.16
N VAL A 198 11.15 5.16 -2.43
CA VAL A 198 10.51 6.35 -3.01
C VAL A 198 11.49 7.20 -3.82
N ARG A 199 12.79 7.12 -3.53
CA ARG A 199 13.85 7.82 -4.27
C ARG A 199 14.08 7.25 -5.68
N THR A 200 13.54 6.08 -5.99
CA THR A 200 13.55 5.54 -7.34
C THR A 200 12.40 6.10 -8.21
N TYR A 201 11.40 6.77 -7.62
CA TYR A 201 10.23 7.29 -8.33
C TYR A 201 10.56 8.12 -9.57
N PRO A 202 11.54 9.08 -9.54
CA PRO A 202 11.88 9.85 -10.72
C PRO A 202 12.33 9.01 -11.92
N ALA A 203 12.95 7.85 -11.66
CA ALA A 203 13.41 6.93 -12.70
C ALA A 203 12.35 5.91 -13.12
N GLU A 204 11.55 5.40 -12.19
CA GLU A 204 10.64 4.29 -12.44
C GLU A 204 9.20 4.70 -12.81
N LEU A 205 8.70 5.82 -12.29
CA LEU A 205 7.34 6.25 -12.62
C LEU A 205 7.14 6.60 -14.10
N PRO A 206 8.12 7.16 -14.84
CA PRO A 206 7.99 7.29 -16.30
C PRO A 206 7.82 5.94 -17.01
N ILE A 207 8.50 4.88 -16.52
CA ILE A 207 8.35 3.52 -17.05
C ILE A 207 6.95 3.00 -16.76
N LEU A 208 6.48 3.15 -15.51
CA LEU A 208 5.13 2.75 -15.12
C LEU A 208 4.08 3.47 -15.97
N ARG A 209 4.19 4.80 -16.15
CA ARG A 209 3.28 5.59 -16.99
C ARG A 209 3.09 4.95 -18.37
N ASP A 210 4.19 4.51 -19.01
CA ASP A 210 4.16 3.97 -20.36
C ASP A 210 3.57 2.54 -20.41
N LEU A 211 3.51 1.85 -19.25
CA LEU A 211 2.89 0.54 -19.08
C LEU A 211 1.39 0.61 -18.74
N LEU A 212 0.92 1.69 -18.08
CA LEU A 212 -0.46 1.80 -17.61
C LEU A 212 -1.53 1.48 -18.66
N PRO A 213 -1.43 1.91 -19.95
CA PRO A 213 -2.41 1.57 -20.98
C PRO A 213 -2.50 0.07 -21.31
N GLN A 214 -1.53 -0.72 -20.87
CA GLN A 214 -1.47 -2.17 -21.13
C GLN A 214 -2.03 -2.99 -19.95
N VAL A 215 -2.30 -2.37 -18.79
CA VAL A 215 -2.82 -3.04 -17.61
C VAL A 215 -4.28 -3.43 -17.83
N GLN A 216 -4.52 -4.72 -18.04
CA GLN A 216 -5.87 -5.27 -18.26
C GLN A 216 -6.57 -5.62 -16.94
N THR A 217 -5.84 -5.74 -15.84
CA THR A 217 -6.39 -5.98 -14.50
C THR A 217 -7.26 -4.79 -14.09
N PRO A 218 -8.53 -4.99 -13.68
CA PRO A 218 -9.39 -3.91 -13.21
C PRO A 218 -8.81 -3.22 -11.97
N VAL A 219 -8.85 -1.90 -11.94
CA VAL A 219 -8.25 -1.08 -10.87
C VAL A 219 -9.28 -0.15 -10.26
N GLN A 220 -9.54 -0.28 -8.95
CA GLN A 220 -10.17 0.76 -8.16
C GLN A 220 -9.09 1.66 -7.57
N ILE A 221 -9.27 2.95 -7.73
CA ILE A 221 -8.37 3.98 -7.18
C ILE A 221 -9.15 4.69 -6.08
N ILE A 222 -8.62 4.71 -4.85
CA ILE A 222 -9.20 5.42 -3.72
C ILE A 222 -8.23 6.52 -3.29
N ALA A 223 -8.67 7.77 -3.30
CA ALA A 223 -7.86 8.92 -2.91
C ALA A 223 -8.55 9.76 -1.84
N GLY A 224 -7.79 10.34 -0.92
CA GLY A 224 -8.28 11.28 0.08
C GLY A 224 -8.41 12.69 -0.51
N ARG A 225 -9.58 13.32 -0.32
CA ARG A 225 -9.83 14.68 -0.82
C ARG A 225 -8.86 15.71 -0.24
N GLN A 226 -8.44 15.54 1.01
CA GLN A 226 -7.55 16.43 1.74
C GLN A 226 -6.11 15.91 1.79
N ASP A 227 -5.74 14.90 0.98
CA ASP A 227 -4.39 14.35 0.96
C ASP A 227 -3.37 15.42 0.53
N ARG A 228 -2.54 15.84 1.48
CA ARG A 228 -1.48 16.84 1.29
C ARG A 228 -0.12 16.20 1.00
N ALA A 229 0.05 14.90 1.28
CA ALA A 229 1.28 14.17 1.02
C ALA A 229 1.32 13.66 -0.43
N VAL A 230 0.21 13.06 -0.88
CA VAL A 230 0.04 12.55 -2.25
C VAL A 230 -1.31 13.05 -2.80
N PRO A 231 -1.37 14.27 -3.34
CA PRO A 231 -2.61 14.90 -3.78
C PRO A 231 -3.42 14.04 -4.76
N PRO A 232 -4.77 14.16 -4.79
CA PRO A 232 -5.69 13.38 -5.62
C PRO A 232 -5.33 13.33 -7.11
N VAL A 233 -4.60 14.31 -7.62
CA VAL A 233 -4.10 14.35 -8.99
C VAL A 233 -3.30 13.10 -9.37
N ASN A 234 -2.70 12.39 -8.40
CA ASN A 234 -2.06 11.10 -8.64
C ASN A 234 -3.07 10.02 -9.02
N GLY A 235 -4.22 9.99 -8.34
CA GLY A 235 -5.33 9.09 -8.67
C GLY A 235 -5.96 9.43 -10.02
N GLU A 236 -6.16 10.72 -10.30
CA GLU A 236 -6.65 11.21 -11.60
C GLU A 236 -5.71 10.83 -12.74
N PHE A 237 -4.39 10.94 -12.52
CA PHE A 237 -3.35 10.55 -13.47
C PHE A 237 -3.44 9.07 -13.84
N LEU A 238 -3.67 8.19 -12.84
CA LEU A 238 -3.87 6.76 -13.05
C LEU A 238 -5.17 6.50 -13.83
N HIS A 239 -6.28 7.09 -13.37
CA HIS A 239 -7.59 6.88 -13.98
C HIS A 239 -7.65 7.27 -15.45
N GLN A 240 -6.96 8.34 -15.84
CA GLN A 240 -6.86 8.80 -17.24
C GLN A 240 -6.07 7.84 -18.16
N ARG A 241 -5.30 6.90 -17.61
CA ARG A 241 -4.37 6.05 -18.38
C ARG A 241 -4.67 4.55 -18.28
N LEU A 242 -5.35 4.14 -17.24
CA LEU A 242 -5.75 2.76 -17.04
C LEU A 242 -7.04 2.47 -17.84
N PRO A 243 -7.07 1.46 -18.71
CA PRO A 243 -8.25 1.18 -19.56
C PRO A 243 -9.46 0.71 -18.75
N HIS A 244 -9.22 0.05 -17.61
CA HIS A 244 -10.25 -0.54 -16.76
C HIS A 244 -10.11 -0.03 -15.33
N SER A 245 -10.51 1.21 -15.08
CA SER A 245 -10.37 1.80 -13.74
C SER A 245 -11.60 2.58 -13.30
N LYS A 246 -11.73 2.70 -11.99
CA LYS A 246 -12.69 3.56 -11.29
C LYS A 246 -11.94 4.41 -10.27
N LEU A 247 -12.26 5.69 -10.20
CA LEU A 247 -11.71 6.62 -9.20
C LEU A 247 -12.80 7.01 -8.21
N ASP A 248 -12.52 6.78 -6.92
CA ASP A 248 -13.33 7.23 -5.79
C ASP A 248 -12.51 8.20 -4.93
N ILE A 249 -13.04 9.40 -4.69
CA ILE A 249 -12.42 10.40 -3.82
C ILE A 249 -13.24 10.49 -2.55
N ILE A 250 -12.67 10.04 -1.43
CA ILE A 250 -13.33 10.02 -0.13
C ILE A 250 -12.95 11.23 0.72
N ASP A 251 -13.74 11.52 1.75
CA ASP A 251 -13.49 12.62 2.69
C ASP A 251 -12.48 12.19 3.76
N ALA A 252 -11.21 12.16 3.39
CA ALA A 252 -10.07 11.79 4.24
C ALA A 252 -8.81 12.55 3.83
N GLY A 253 -7.79 12.54 4.70
CA GLY A 253 -6.42 12.94 4.42
C GLY A 253 -5.66 11.89 3.64
N HIS A 254 -4.34 11.81 3.92
CA HIS A 254 -3.46 10.82 3.26
C HIS A 254 -3.78 9.38 3.69
N PHE A 255 -4.01 9.15 4.98
CA PHE A 255 -4.26 7.85 5.60
C PHE A 255 -5.72 7.42 5.40
N THR A 256 -6.12 7.22 4.14
CA THR A 256 -7.51 6.91 3.76
C THR A 256 -8.01 5.60 4.36
N TRP A 257 -7.12 4.65 4.62
CA TRP A 257 -7.40 3.32 5.20
C TRP A 257 -7.63 3.36 6.72
N GLU A 258 -7.27 4.45 7.38
CA GLU A 258 -7.51 4.70 8.81
C GLU A 258 -8.57 5.78 9.00
N ASP A 259 -8.34 7.01 8.52
CA ASP A 259 -9.26 8.15 8.68
C ASP A 259 -10.60 7.97 7.99
N GLY A 260 -10.64 7.20 6.92
CA GLY A 260 -11.81 6.87 6.13
C GLY A 260 -12.11 5.36 6.09
N ALA A 261 -11.73 4.61 7.14
CA ALA A 261 -11.76 3.14 7.14
C ALA A 261 -13.13 2.55 6.77
N ASP A 262 -14.23 3.14 7.23
CA ASP A 262 -15.58 2.66 6.92
C ASP A 262 -15.95 2.84 5.44
N ASP A 263 -15.66 4.01 4.87
CA ASP A 263 -15.86 4.28 3.45
C ASP A 263 -14.93 3.44 2.60
N TYR A 264 -13.66 3.36 2.98
CA TYR A 264 -12.65 2.55 2.30
C TYR A 264 -13.05 1.08 2.26
N ALA A 265 -13.42 0.48 3.40
CA ALA A 265 -13.87 -0.90 3.47
C ALA A 265 -15.13 -1.14 2.64
N SER A 266 -16.08 -0.20 2.66
CA SER A 266 -17.33 -0.29 1.87
C SER A 266 -17.03 -0.32 0.36
N LEU A 267 -16.11 0.54 -0.10
CA LEU A 267 -15.65 0.58 -1.49
C LEU A 267 -14.96 -0.73 -1.88
N VAL A 268 -14.04 -1.22 -1.05
CA VAL A 268 -13.31 -2.48 -1.27
C VAL A 268 -14.28 -3.67 -1.37
N MET A 269 -15.22 -3.79 -0.42
CA MET A 269 -16.21 -4.88 -0.43
C MET A 269 -17.12 -4.81 -1.65
N THR A 270 -17.59 -3.63 -2.02
CA THR A 270 -18.37 -3.43 -3.26
C THR A 270 -17.57 -3.82 -4.50
N TRP A 271 -16.29 -3.47 -4.52
CA TRP A 271 -15.38 -3.85 -5.60
C TRP A 271 -15.26 -5.37 -5.71
N TRP A 272 -14.96 -6.05 -4.62
CA TRP A 272 -14.80 -7.50 -4.57
C TRP A 272 -16.11 -8.27 -4.86
N SER A 273 -17.26 -7.71 -4.52
CA SER A 273 -18.57 -8.34 -4.78
C SER A 273 -18.99 -8.33 -6.25
N GLY A 274 -18.15 -7.81 -7.17
CA GLY A 274 -18.39 -7.90 -8.61
C GLY A 274 -18.26 -6.58 -9.38
N ALA A 275 -18.14 -5.42 -8.73
CA ALA A 275 -17.99 -4.16 -9.45
C ALA A 275 -16.73 -4.13 -10.34
N TYR A 276 -15.65 -4.82 -9.96
CA TYR A 276 -14.45 -4.98 -10.79
C TYR A 276 -14.75 -5.68 -12.13
N ALA A 277 -15.64 -6.67 -12.14
CA ALA A 277 -16.00 -7.41 -13.36
C ALA A 277 -16.79 -6.53 -14.33
N ALA A 278 -17.65 -5.65 -13.82
CA ALA A 278 -18.39 -4.69 -14.64
C ALA A 278 -17.45 -3.68 -15.31
N ILE A 279 -16.42 -3.22 -14.59
CA ILE A 279 -15.38 -2.32 -15.12
C ILE A 279 -14.52 -3.04 -16.17
N ALA A 280 -14.14 -4.30 -15.93
CA ALA A 280 -13.38 -5.10 -16.90
C ALA A 280 -14.15 -5.36 -18.20
N ALA A 281 -15.48 -5.50 -18.13
CA ALA A 281 -16.34 -5.72 -19.28
C ALA A 281 -16.68 -4.44 -20.07
N ALA A 282 -16.46 -3.26 -19.47
CA ALA A 282 -16.69 -1.99 -20.15
C ALA A 282 -15.63 -1.78 -21.26
N ALA A 283 -16.05 -1.19 -22.38
CA ALA A 283 -15.10 -0.80 -23.42
C ALA A 283 -14.09 0.21 -22.84
N PRO A 284 -12.81 0.16 -23.22
CA PRO A 284 -11.82 1.16 -22.81
C PRO A 284 -12.29 2.57 -23.19
N LEU A 285 -12.08 3.52 -22.28
CA LEU A 285 -12.40 4.95 -22.49
C LEU A 285 -11.54 5.56 -23.60
#